data_07f144b6799e62022205eb2499c0f9d2
#
_entry.id   07f144b6799e62022205eb2499c0f9d2
#
_cell.length_a   1.000
_cell.length_b   1.000
_cell.length_c   1.000
_cell.angle_alpha   90.00
_cell.angle_beta   90.00
_cell.angle_gamma   90.00
#
_symmetry.space_group_name_H-M   'P 1'
#
loop_
_entity.id
_entity.type
_entity.pdbx_description
1 polymer ?
#
loop_
_entity_poly.entity_id
_entity_poly.type
_entity_poly.pdbx_seq_one_letter_code
_entity_poly.pdbx_strand_id
1 'polypeptide(L)'
;MYLSEIKLWNFRKYGIKDGVAFDKAAPALDVHFHNGVNVLIGENDSGKTTIIDAIRYVLHTKSGEPIYIDEKDFYKSKETNSQRTRQLKIECFFDGINDDDAALFLEWLGVKNTGDGKKNFILKVCLSAKRMDDGRIIPHFYAGIGGEGNSMSYEARNYLNVVYLKPLRDALQDMTHGYKSRLAQILQAHSVFSDSNKDSDGKHQLETDYNNLKAKVDGYFNKDGKQDGGKITKALNTTLTEKFLLQSDNKNAVIQLTGSELSDILRQLDLVMEDNKSGLGSLNLLCMAAELLLFSEKMRGLKLTLVEELEAHLHPQLQLRLIDYLESKGEYGQFILTTHSITLGSTIPLKKLLILKDEEVFPMDEDATCCTEFDYRFLQRFLDATKANLFFAKGLILVEGDAENLLIPTIAKIIGKDLHEYGVSIVNVGSTAYKRYVNIFRRKDKKHFNMPISIITDLDVRSIEYYEDPDNKGRKEVYRVTEETKKDLNAYKD
;
A
#
# COMPACT_ATOMS: atom_id res chain seq x y z
N MET A 1 10.74 -14.49 -5.49
CA MET A 1 11.43 -13.23 -5.12
C MET A 1 10.44 -12.25 -4.52
N TYR A 2 10.80 -11.50 -3.45
CA TYR A 2 9.97 -10.47 -2.82
C TYR A 2 10.85 -9.31 -2.31
N LEU A 3 10.26 -8.11 -2.16
CA LEU A 3 10.92 -6.95 -1.55
C LEU A 3 11.04 -7.17 -0.05
N SER A 4 12.26 -7.38 0.46
CA SER A 4 12.51 -7.67 1.88
C SER A 4 12.80 -6.42 2.72
N GLU A 5 13.39 -5.38 2.10
CA GLU A 5 13.81 -4.19 2.83
C GLU A 5 13.82 -2.95 1.92
N ILE A 6 13.45 -1.80 2.46
CA ILE A 6 13.64 -0.49 1.82
C ILE A 6 14.34 0.47 2.77
N LYS A 7 15.32 1.19 2.26
CA LYS A 7 16.08 2.21 2.99
C LYS A 7 15.99 3.57 2.30
N LEU A 8 15.76 4.62 3.09
CA LEU A 8 15.59 6.00 2.59
C LEU A 8 16.63 6.93 3.22
N TRP A 9 17.22 7.80 2.38
CA TRP A 9 18.09 8.91 2.79
C TRP A 9 17.61 10.20 2.15
N ASN A 10 17.31 11.20 2.94
CA ASN A 10 16.89 12.54 2.50
C ASN A 10 15.69 12.55 1.54
N PHE A 11 14.78 11.60 1.71
CA PHE A 11 13.59 11.49 0.88
C PHE A 11 12.37 12.04 1.62
N ARG A 12 11.79 13.10 1.09
CA ARG A 12 10.62 13.84 1.61
C ARG A 12 10.79 14.24 3.08
N LYS A 13 10.09 13.59 4.00
CA LYS A 13 10.16 13.86 5.45
C LYS A 13 11.31 13.13 6.15
N TYR A 14 11.91 12.15 5.51
CA TYR A 14 12.96 11.32 6.10
C TYR A 14 14.34 11.89 5.80
N GLY A 15 14.88 12.68 6.74
CA GLY A 15 16.21 13.29 6.66
C GLY A 15 17.26 12.53 7.46
N ILE A 16 18.50 12.47 6.95
CA ILE A 16 19.63 11.95 7.71
C ILE A 16 19.95 12.88 8.90
N LYS A 17 20.63 12.37 9.90
CA LYS A 17 21.07 13.17 11.06
C LYS A 17 22.02 14.28 10.62
N ASP A 18 21.81 15.46 11.17
CA ASP A 18 22.64 16.63 10.87
C ASP A 18 24.11 16.39 11.25
N GLY A 19 25.02 16.97 10.47
CA GLY A 19 26.47 16.87 10.69
C GLY A 19 27.13 15.58 10.21
N VAL A 20 26.36 14.63 9.62
CA VAL A 20 26.93 13.40 9.05
C VAL A 20 27.01 13.54 7.52
N ALA A 21 28.16 13.19 6.96
CA ALA A 21 28.32 13.16 5.49
C ALA A 21 27.37 12.12 4.88
N PHE A 22 26.72 12.48 3.77
CA PHE A 22 25.69 11.68 3.12
C PHE A 22 26.10 10.23 2.84
N ASP A 23 27.32 10.01 2.38
CA ASP A 23 27.86 8.68 2.02
C ASP A 23 28.12 7.78 3.24
N LYS A 24 28.23 8.38 4.44
CA LYS A 24 28.47 7.68 5.70
C LYS A 24 27.26 7.63 6.62
N ALA A 25 26.17 8.30 6.22
CA ALA A 25 24.98 8.39 7.02
C ALA A 25 24.22 7.07 7.04
N ALA A 26 23.73 6.69 8.22
CA ALA A 26 22.73 5.64 8.32
C ALA A 26 21.44 6.08 7.62
N PRO A 27 20.61 5.14 7.13
CA PRO A 27 19.33 5.48 6.56
C PRO A 27 18.46 6.25 7.57
N ALA A 28 17.73 7.24 7.07
CA ALA A 28 16.76 7.97 7.87
C ALA A 28 15.50 7.12 8.15
N LEU A 29 15.20 6.19 7.26
CA LEU A 29 14.17 5.19 7.44
C LEU A 29 14.67 3.84 6.92
N ASP A 30 14.37 2.78 7.68
CA ASP A 30 14.66 1.39 7.35
C ASP A 30 13.41 0.56 7.65
N VAL A 31 12.84 -0.07 6.60
CA VAL A 31 11.60 -0.85 6.68
C VAL A 31 11.80 -2.24 6.15
N HIS A 32 11.46 -3.23 6.96
CA HIS A 32 11.49 -4.64 6.58
C HIS A 32 10.09 -5.14 6.25
N PHE A 33 9.98 -5.93 5.21
CA PHE A 33 8.74 -6.55 4.75
C PHE A 33 8.86 -8.07 4.75
N HIS A 34 7.73 -8.72 4.98
CA HIS A 34 7.59 -10.17 4.83
C HIS A 34 7.08 -10.53 3.43
N ASN A 35 7.31 -11.76 3.02
CA ASN A 35 6.62 -12.31 1.86
C ASN A 35 5.10 -12.37 2.13
N GLY A 36 4.28 -12.14 1.11
CA GLY A 36 2.81 -12.08 1.23
C GLY A 36 2.30 -10.69 1.61
N VAL A 37 1.31 -10.61 2.50
CA VAL A 37 0.60 -9.36 2.83
C VAL A 37 1.34 -8.58 3.93
N ASN A 38 1.62 -7.31 3.67
CA ASN A 38 2.15 -6.33 4.62
C ASN A 38 1.22 -5.11 4.64
N VAL A 39 0.87 -4.62 5.81
CA VAL A 39 -0.09 -3.52 5.94
C VAL A 39 0.50 -2.37 6.74
N LEU A 40 0.65 -1.24 6.09
CA LEU A 40 1.13 0.01 6.66
C LEU A 40 -0.04 0.75 7.31
N ILE A 41 0.00 0.93 8.63
CA ILE A 41 -1.01 1.64 9.41
C ILE A 41 -0.37 2.88 10.04
N GLY A 42 -1.13 3.96 10.16
CA GLY A 42 -0.69 5.17 10.84
C GLY A 42 -1.62 6.34 10.57
N GLU A 43 -1.42 7.43 11.30
CA GLU A 43 -2.16 8.68 11.09
C GLU A 43 -1.97 9.22 9.66
N ASN A 44 -2.79 10.22 9.29
CA ASN A 44 -2.55 10.99 8.07
C ASN A 44 -1.17 11.63 8.16
N ASP A 45 -0.49 11.72 7.03
CA ASP A 45 0.88 12.25 6.93
C ASP A 45 1.94 11.46 7.73
N SER A 46 1.64 10.27 8.25
CA SER A 46 2.64 9.42 8.94
C SER A 46 3.78 8.97 8.03
N GLY A 47 3.59 8.99 6.70
CA GLY A 47 4.60 8.63 5.71
C GLY A 47 4.29 7.35 4.92
N LYS A 48 3.08 6.79 5.03
CA LYS A 48 2.66 5.59 4.28
C LYS A 48 2.83 5.77 2.77
N THR A 49 2.23 6.83 2.21
CA THR A 49 2.39 7.19 0.78
C THR A 49 3.84 7.44 0.41
N THR A 50 4.65 7.99 1.32
CA THR A 50 6.08 8.21 1.06
C THR A 50 6.82 6.89 0.82
N ILE A 51 6.51 5.83 1.58
CA ILE A 51 7.09 4.50 1.40
C ILE A 51 6.63 3.89 0.07
N ILE A 52 5.32 3.97 -0.24
CA ILE A 52 4.77 3.49 -1.51
C ILE A 52 5.44 4.19 -2.70
N ASP A 53 5.53 5.52 -2.65
CA ASP A 53 6.16 6.29 -3.73
C ASP A 53 7.66 5.99 -3.86
N ALA A 54 8.37 5.80 -2.74
CA ALA A 54 9.78 5.40 -2.78
C ALA A 54 9.98 4.08 -3.54
N ILE A 55 9.13 3.08 -3.27
CA ILE A 55 9.14 1.80 -3.99
C ILE A 55 8.86 2.03 -5.49
N ARG A 56 7.84 2.83 -5.82
CA ARG A 56 7.47 3.15 -7.20
C ARG A 56 8.58 3.88 -7.97
N TYR A 57 9.31 4.76 -7.32
CA TYR A 57 10.42 5.51 -7.95
C TYR A 57 11.56 4.58 -8.34
N VAL A 58 11.87 3.57 -7.51
CA VAL A 58 12.93 2.60 -7.79
C VAL A 58 12.48 1.58 -8.83
N LEU A 59 11.29 0.99 -8.66
CA LEU A 59 10.86 -0.20 -9.40
C LEU A 59 10.04 0.13 -10.63
N HIS A 60 9.51 1.35 -10.73
CA HIS A 60 8.50 1.75 -11.71
C HIS A 60 7.22 0.92 -11.65
N THR A 61 6.23 1.33 -12.41
CA THR A 61 4.94 0.65 -12.46
C THR A 61 4.75 -0.03 -13.81
N LYS A 62 4.04 -1.15 -13.83
CA LYS A 62 3.65 -1.84 -15.08
C LYS A 62 2.77 -0.98 -15.98
N SER A 63 2.09 0.02 -15.40
CA SER A 63 1.29 0.98 -16.15
C SER A 63 2.13 1.92 -17.03
N GLY A 64 3.45 1.93 -16.87
CA GLY A 64 4.32 2.81 -17.64
C GLY A 64 4.07 4.31 -17.34
N GLU A 65 3.43 4.63 -16.19
CA GLU A 65 3.28 6.03 -15.78
C GLU A 65 4.66 6.65 -15.59
N PRO A 66 4.93 7.78 -16.26
CA PRO A 66 6.19 8.45 -16.05
C PRO A 66 6.24 9.01 -14.63
N ILE A 67 7.21 8.56 -13.85
CA ILE A 67 7.45 9.02 -12.48
C ILE A 67 8.71 9.88 -12.54
N TYR A 68 8.57 11.15 -12.17
CA TYR A 68 9.68 12.09 -12.12
C TYR A 68 9.96 12.49 -10.69
N ILE A 69 11.25 12.53 -10.33
CA ILE A 69 11.68 13.08 -9.04
C ILE A 69 11.56 14.60 -9.12
N ASP A 70 10.82 15.18 -8.17
CA ASP A 70 10.61 16.62 -8.03
C ASP A 70 11.48 17.18 -6.90
N GLU A 71 11.64 18.49 -6.86
CA GLU A 71 12.29 19.20 -5.75
C GLU A 71 11.65 18.86 -4.39
N LYS A 72 10.33 18.63 -4.37
CA LYS A 72 9.57 18.26 -3.15
C LYS A 72 9.97 16.91 -2.56
N ASP A 73 10.61 16.03 -3.34
CA ASP A 73 11.06 14.74 -2.89
C ASP A 73 12.35 14.80 -2.07
N PHE A 74 13.09 15.93 -2.15
CA PHE A 74 14.27 16.15 -1.31
C PHE A 74 13.87 16.64 0.08
N TYR A 75 14.48 16.06 1.10
CA TYR A 75 14.21 16.40 2.49
C TYR A 75 14.44 17.89 2.78
N LYS A 76 13.55 18.44 3.60
CA LYS A 76 13.66 19.78 4.15
C LYS A 76 13.51 19.69 5.66
N SER A 77 14.51 20.18 6.41
CA SER A 77 14.44 20.27 7.87
C SER A 77 13.25 21.14 8.31
N LYS A 78 12.70 20.87 9.47
CA LYS A 78 11.60 21.65 10.09
C LYS A 78 12.06 23.02 10.59
N GLU A 79 13.37 23.28 10.59
CA GLU A 79 13.90 24.59 10.99
C GLU A 79 13.50 25.71 10.03
N THR A 80 13.21 26.87 10.61
CA THR A 80 12.85 28.08 9.86
C THR A 80 14.00 28.47 8.93
N ASN A 81 13.73 28.64 7.63
CA ASN A 81 14.70 28.96 6.56
C ASN A 81 15.65 27.82 6.12
N SER A 82 15.40 26.56 6.48
CA SER A 82 16.17 25.45 5.96
C SER A 82 15.97 25.28 4.44
N GLN A 83 17.05 25.03 3.70
CA GLN A 83 16.98 24.64 2.30
C GLN A 83 16.79 23.12 2.19
N ARG A 84 16.19 22.69 1.05
CA ARG A 84 16.10 21.26 0.77
C ARG A 84 17.47 20.66 0.52
N THR A 85 17.65 19.42 0.91
CA THR A 85 18.91 18.69 0.67
C THR A 85 19.21 18.58 -0.81
N ARG A 86 20.49 18.40 -1.15
CA ARG A 86 20.96 18.29 -2.54
C ARG A 86 21.00 16.87 -3.07
N GLN A 87 20.90 15.88 -2.17
CA GLN A 87 21.01 14.47 -2.52
C GLN A 87 19.96 13.67 -1.79
N LEU A 88 19.39 12.70 -2.48
CA LEU A 88 18.53 11.67 -1.91
C LEU A 88 18.97 10.29 -2.41
N LYS A 89 18.65 9.24 -1.65
CA LYS A 89 18.90 7.86 -2.03
C LYS A 89 17.80 6.95 -1.49
N ILE A 90 17.42 5.98 -2.31
CA ILE A 90 16.46 4.93 -1.99
C ILE A 90 17.09 3.59 -2.37
N GLU A 91 17.15 2.65 -1.47
CA GLU A 91 17.63 1.29 -1.72
C GLU A 91 16.51 0.29 -1.46
N CYS A 92 16.29 -0.62 -2.39
CA CYS A 92 15.37 -1.75 -2.29
C CYS A 92 16.16 -3.06 -2.31
N PHE A 93 15.90 -3.94 -1.35
CA PHE A 93 16.54 -5.24 -1.24
C PHE A 93 15.51 -6.34 -1.48
N PHE A 94 15.92 -7.39 -2.17
CA PHE A 94 15.04 -8.50 -2.54
C PHE A 94 15.64 -9.80 -2.04
N ASP A 95 14.80 -10.59 -1.39
CA ASP A 95 15.10 -11.93 -0.91
C ASP A 95 14.18 -12.99 -1.57
N GLY A 96 14.40 -14.27 -1.26
CA GLY A 96 13.60 -15.36 -1.79
C GLY A 96 13.75 -15.56 -3.30
N ILE A 97 14.93 -15.27 -3.84
CA ILE A 97 15.25 -15.37 -5.26
C ILE A 97 15.48 -16.85 -5.57
N ASN A 98 14.64 -17.44 -6.43
CA ASN A 98 14.82 -18.79 -6.97
C ASN A 98 15.78 -18.80 -8.15
N ASP A 99 16.15 -19.99 -8.66
CA ASP A 99 17.13 -20.12 -9.73
C ASP A 99 16.65 -19.47 -11.05
N ASP A 100 15.35 -19.54 -11.35
CA ASP A 100 14.76 -18.91 -12.54
C ASP A 100 14.85 -17.38 -12.47
N ASP A 101 14.55 -16.80 -11.31
CA ASP A 101 14.69 -15.37 -11.07
C ASP A 101 16.18 -14.97 -11.04
N ALA A 102 17.05 -15.80 -10.46
CA ALA A 102 18.48 -15.55 -10.39
C ALA A 102 19.11 -15.41 -11.78
N ALA A 103 18.66 -16.20 -12.74
CA ALA A 103 19.14 -16.13 -14.12
C ALA A 103 18.85 -14.76 -14.78
N LEU A 104 17.78 -14.07 -14.37
CA LEU A 104 17.42 -12.73 -14.89
C LEU A 104 18.32 -11.62 -14.36
N PHE A 105 18.92 -11.81 -13.18
CA PHE A 105 19.66 -10.76 -12.46
C PHE A 105 21.11 -11.15 -12.14
N LEU A 106 21.69 -12.12 -12.84
CA LEU A 106 22.98 -12.73 -12.52
C LEU A 106 24.11 -11.70 -12.30
N GLU A 107 24.13 -10.62 -13.08
CA GLU A 107 25.16 -9.57 -13.01
C GLU A 107 25.09 -8.74 -11.73
N TRP A 108 23.93 -8.68 -11.08
CA TRP A 108 23.66 -7.80 -9.93
C TRP A 108 23.44 -8.57 -8.63
N LEU A 109 23.42 -9.90 -8.69
CA LEU A 109 23.19 -10.72 -7.51
C LEU A 109 24.36 -10.68 -6.54
N GLY A 110 24.03 -10.60 -5.28
CA GLY A 110 24.94 -10.91 -4.21
C GLY A 110 24.57 -12.22 -3.52
N VAL A 111 25.50 -12.73 -2.72
CA VAL A 111 25.30 -13.95 -1.95
C VAL A 111 25.38 -13.60 -0.46
N LYS A 112 24.31 -13.91 0.28
CA LYS A 112 24.28 -13.85 1.73
C LYS A 112 24.51 -15.25 2.29
N ASN A 113 25.56 -15.44 3.06
CA ASN A 113 25.76 -16.70 3.77
C ASN A 113 24.80 -16.75 4.97
N THR A 114 23.83 -17.65 4.93
CA THR A 114 23.04 -18.01 6.10
C THR A 114 23.86 -18.97 6.96
N GLY A 115 23.77 -18.82 8.30
CA GLY A 115 24.54 -19.61 9.25
C GLY A 115 24.44 -21.14 9.09
N ASP A 116 23.50 -21.62 8.28
CA ASP A 116 23.26 -23.04 7.95
C ASP A 116 24.08 -23.54 6.73
N GLY A 117 25.04 -22.75 6.24
CA GLY A 117 25.84 -23.09 5.05
C GLY A 117 25.09 -23.00 3.72
N LYS A 118 23.81 -22.56 3.71
CA LYS A 118 23.04 -22.28 2.50
C LYS A 118 23.39 -20.89 1.97
N LYS A 119 23.56 -20.78 0.67
CA LYS A 119 23.76 -19.51 -0.03
C LYS A 119 22.41 -18.99 -0.47
N ASN A 120 22.00 -17.84 0.07
CA ASN A 120 20.80 -17.14 -0.39
C ASN A 120 21.22 -16.00 -1.31
N PHE A 121 20.58 -15.93 -2.47
CA PHE A 121 20.75 -14.79 -3.36
C PHE A 121 20.02 -13.57 -2.80
N ILE A 122 20.66 -12.41 -2.93
CA ILE A 122 20.08 -11.10 -2.62
C ILE A 122 20.32 -10.16 -3.79
N LEU A 123 19.31 -9.38 -4.14
CA LEU A 123 19.42 -8.33 -5.13
C LEU A 123 19.20 -6.97 -4.42
N LYS A 124 20.10 -6.03 -4.67
CA LYS A 124 19.94 -4.64 -4.25
C LYS A 124 19.74 -3.76 -5.48
N VAL A 125 18.70 -2.94 -5.48
CA VAL A 125 18.45 -1.91 -6.51
C VAL A 125 18.40 -0.55 -5.83
N CYS A 126 19.06 0.42 -6.40
CA CYS A 126 19.22 1.74 -5.83
C CYS A 126 18.85 2.83 -6.84
N LEU A 127 18.14 3.82 -6.33
CA LEU A 127 17.92 5.10 -6.97
C LEU A 127 18.62 6.17 -6.13
N SER A 128 19.56 6.88 -6.71
CA SER A 128 20.09 8.11 -6.13
C SER A 128 19.74 9.30 -7.03
N ALA A 129 19.52 10.45 -6.45
CA ALA A 129 19.28 11.67 -7.23
C ALA A 129 20.03 12.84 -6.62
N LYS A 130 20.59 13.68 -7.50
CA LYS A 130 21.32 14.90 -7.14
C LYS A 130 20.65 16.11 -7.77
N ARG A 131 20.34 17.09 -6.92
CA ARG A 131 19.82 18.39 -7.35
C ARG A 131 20.99 19.34 -7.58
N MET A 132 21.08 19.91 -8.77
CA MET A 132 22.10 20.86 -9.16
C MET A 132 21.68 22.29 -8.79
N ASP A 133 22.65 23.24 -8.81
CA ASP A 133 22.38 24.66 -8.47
C ASP A 133 21.46 25.34 -9.47
N ASP A 134 21.38 24.85 -10.68
CA ASP A 134 20.47 25.32 -11.74
C ASP A 134 19.05 24.73 -11.67
N GLY A 135 18.77 23.95 -10.63
CA GLY A 135 17.47 23.30 -10.38
C GLY A 135 17.28 21.98 -11.12
N ARG A 136 18.20 21.55 -11.99
CA ARG A 136 18.12 20.24 -12.64
C ARG A 136 18.33 19.13 -11.63
N ILE A 137 17.56 18.04 -11.81
CA ILE A 137 17.66 16.82 -10.99
C ILE A 137 18.19 15.71 -11.88
N ILE A 138 19.26 15.07 -11.45
CA ILE A 138 19.92 13.97 -12.17
C ILE A 138 19.72 12.68 -11.37
N PRO A 139 18.81 11.79 -11.83
CA PRO A 139 18.65 10.48 -11.22
C PRO A 139 19.67 9.49 -11.75
N HIS A 140 20.16 8.61 -10.89
CA HIS A 140 21.02 7.48 -11.21
C HIS A 140 20.43 6.19 -10.67
N PHE A 141 20.27 5.21 -11.57
CA PHE A 141 19.78 3.86 -11.23
C PHE A 141 20.93 2.88 -11.35
N TYR A 142 21.15 2.11 -10.29
CA TYR A 142 22.16 1.07 -10.27
C TYR A 142 21.71 -0.10 -9.41
N ALA A 143 22.34 -1.26 -9.61
CA ALA A 143 22.07 -2.47 -8.86
C ALA A 143 23.35 -3.21 -8.51
N GLY A 144 23.29 -4.03 -7.46
CA GLY A 144 24.41 -4.81 -6.96
C GLY A 144 24.76 -4.46 -5.52
N ILE A 145 25.39 -5.40 -4.81
CA ILE A 145 25.69 -5.26 -3.38
C ILE A 145 26.94 -4.40 -3.12
N GLY A 146 27.88 -4.36 -4.06
CA GLY A 146 29.16 -3.69 -3.90
C GLY A 146 29.18 -2.24 -4.40
N GLY A 147 29.62 -1.31 -3.57
CA GLY A 147 29.92 0.08 -3.94
C GLY A 147 28.74 0.84 -4.61
N GLU A 148 29.06 1.56 -5.70
CA GLU A 148 28.05 2.28 -6.47
C GLU A 148 27.18 1.35 -7.35
N GLY A 149 27.53 0.04 -7.46
CA GLY A 149 26.82 -0.91 -8.29
C GLY A 149 27.02 -0.67 -9.79
N ASN A 150 26.35 -1.51 -10.60
CA ASN A 150 26.35 -1.40 -12.07
C ASN A 150 25.01 -0.88 -12.56
N SER A 151 25.00 -0.18 -13.69
CA SER A 151 23.74 0.22 -14.33
C SER A 151 22.94 -1.03 -14.70
N MET A 152 21.64 -1.03 -14.40
CA MET A 152 20.74 -2.12 -14.75
C MET A 152 20.16 -1.91 -16.13
N SER A 153 20.15 -2.94 -16.98
CA SER A 153 19.54 -2.85 -18.31
C SER A 153 18.03 -2.61 -18.21
N TYR A 154 17.47 -1.98 -19.24
CA TYR A 154 16.03 -1.72 -19.32
C TYR A 154 15.22 -3.03 -19.25
N GLU A 155 15.69 -4.09 -19.91
CA GLU A 155 15.05 -5.40 -19.92
C GLU A 155 15.00 -6.02 -18.52
N ALA A 156 16.12 -6.01 -17.78
CA ALA A 156 16.17 -6.51 -16.41
C ALA A 156 15.25 -5.70 -15.48
N ARG A 157 15.18 -4.38 -15.65
CA ARG A 157 14.27 -3.52 -14.87
C ARG A 157 12.80 -3.87 -15.06
N ASN A 158 12.38 -4.26 -16.27
CA ASN A 158 10.99 -4.62 -16.55
C ASN A 158 10.51 -5.82 -15.71
N TYR A 159 11.43 -6.73 -15.33
CA TYR A 159 11.09 -7.82 -14.41
C TYR A 159 10.88 -7.38 -12.95
N LEU A 160 11.21 -6.13 -12.60
CA LEU A 160 11.00 -5.55 -11.27
C LEU A 160 9.78 -4.62 -11.20
N ASN A 161 9.11 -4.35 -12.32
CA ASN A 161 7.97 -3.46 -12.35
C ASN A 161 6.83 -3.95 -11.44
N VAL A 162 6.28 -3.04 -10.65
CA VAL A 162 5.22 -3.32 -9.68
C VAL A 162 3.85 -2.97 -10.24
N VAL A 163 2.81 -3.61 -9.71
CA VAL A 163 1.43 -3.15 -9.92
C VAL A 163 1.10 -2.15 -8.82
N TYR A 164 0.57 -1.01 -9.22
CA TYR A 164 0.17 0.03 -8.30
C TYR A 164 -1.31 0.37 -8.45
N LEU A 165 -2.05 0.16 -7.37
CA LEU A 165 -3.45 0.52 -7.25
C LEU A 165 -3.55 1.81 -6.44
N LYS A 166 -3.90 2.89 -7.13
CA LYS A 166 -4.13 4.20 -6.52
C LYS A 166 -5.36 4.16 -5.61
N PRO A 167 -5.48 5.12 -4.67
CA PRO A 167 -6.77 5.38 -4.03
C PRO A 167 -7.78 5.69 -5.14
N LEU A 168 -8.73 4.79 -5.34
CA LEU A 168 -9.60 4.80 -6.52
C LEU A 168 -10.68 5.88 -6.39
N ARG A 169 -10.31 7.14 -6.63
CA ARG A 169 -11.28 8.25 -6.77
C ARG A 169 -11.94 8.27 -8.16
N ASP A 170 -11.24 7.73 -9.19
CA ASP A 170 -11.64 7.81 -10.60
C ASP A 170 -11.52 6.46 -11.34
N ALA A 171 -11.88 5.34 -10.69
CA ALA A 171 -11.82 4.01 -11.30
C ALA A 171 -12.53 3.92 -12.66
N LEU A 172 -13.56 4.71 -12.86
CA LEU A 172 -14.27 4.83 -14.14
C LEU A 172 -13.38 5.40 -15.24
N GLN A 173 -12.61 6.46 -14.95
CA GLN A 173 -11.76 7.10 -15.98
C GLN A 173 -10.58 6.20 -16.36
N ASP A 174 -10.03 5.46 -15.41
CA ASP A 174 -8.89 4.58 -15.67
C ASP A 174 -9.28 3.35 -16.52
N MET A 175 -10.53 2.89 -16.44
CA MET A 175 -11.04 1.71 -17.18
C MET A 175 -11.80 2.05 -18.46
N THR A 176 -11.99 3.34 -18.75
CA THR A 176 -12.63 3.77 -20.01
C THR A 176 -11.63 3.79 -21.17
N HIS A 177 -12.17 3.78 -22.38
CA HIS A 177 -11.40 3.87 -23.61
C HIS A 177 -10.51 5.11 -23.66
N GLY A 178 -9.39 5.03 -24.38
CA GLY A 178 -8.49 6.15 -24.60
C GLY A 178 -7.01 5.77 -24.63
N TYR A 179 -6.18 6.74 -24.96
CA TYR A 179 -4.73 6.54 -25.09
C TYR A 179 -4.09 6.06 -23.76
N LYS A 180 -4.65 6.48 -22.62
CA LYS A 180 -4.18 6.10 -21.28
C LYS A 180 -5.04 5.01 -20.63
N SER A 181 -5.89 4.31 -21.40
CA SER A 181 -6.77 3.26 -20.86
C SER A 181 -5.97 2.21 -20.09
N ARG A 182 -6.28 2.06 -18.82
CA ARG A 182 -5.68 1.05 -17.95
C ARG A 182 -6.09 -0.35 -18.37
N LEU A 183 -7.34 -0.52 -18.79
CA LEU A 183 -7.84 -1.78 -19.35
C LEU A 183 -7.00 -2.24 -20.55
N ALA A 184 -6.69 -1.32 -21.47
CA ALA A 184 -5.88 -1.66 -22.63
C ALA A 184 -4.49 -2.17 -22.24
N GLN A 185 -3.86 -1.58 -21.22
CA GLN A 185 -2.57 -2.00 -20.71
C GLN A 185 -2.65 -3.39 -20.06
N ILE A 186 -3.69 -3.65 -19.27
CA ILE A 186 -3.94 -4.96 -18.66
C ILE A 186 -4.11 -6.02 -19.75
N LEU A 187 -4.95 -5.76 -20.74
CA LEU A 187 -5.19 -6.69 -21.82
C LEU A 187 -3.95 -6.96 -22.68
N GLN A 188 -3.17 -5.92 -23.00
CA GLN A 188 -1.89 -6.07 -23.73
C GLN A 188 -0.89 -6.94 -22.99
N ALA A 189 -0.86 -6.86 -21.67
CA ALA A 189 0.05 -7.66 -20.83
C ALA A 189 -0.42 -9.10 -20.66
N HIS A 190 -1.66 -9.43 -21.03
CA HIS A 190 -2.23 -10.76 -20.85
C HIS A 190 -1.77 -11.72 -21.98
N SER A 191 -1.50 -12.98 -21.64
CA SER A 191 -0.95 -13.99 -22.56
C SER A 191 -1.84 -14.26 -23.79
N VAL A 192 -3.15 -14.08 -23.66
CA VAL A 192 -4.09 -14.21 -24.80
C VAL A 192 -3.76 -13.26 -25.95
N PHE A 193 -3.17 -12.11 -25.65
CA PHE A 193 -2.76 -11.10 -26.63
C PHE A 193 -1.25 -11.12 -26.96
N SER A 194 -0.54 -12.16 -26.49
CA SER A 194 0.90 -12.36 -26.80
C SER A 194 1.11 -12.85 -28.23
N ASP A 195 2.37 -12.81 -28.66
CA ASP A 195 2.78 -13.24 -29.99
C ASP A 195 2.45 -14.70 -30.31
N SER A 196 2.27 -15.56 -29.30
CA SER A 196 1.89 -16.97 -29.49
C SER A 196 0.48 -17.17 -30.05
N ASN A 197 -0.38 -16.18 -29.96
CA ASN A 197 -1.78 -16.23 -30.45
C ASN A 197 -1.99 -15.44 -31.74
N LYS A 198 -0.94 -15.13 -32.46
CA LYS A 198 -0.97 -14.52 -33.78
C LYS A 198 -1.07 -15.60 -34.87
N ASP A 199 -1.73 -15.25 -35.97
CA ASP A 199 -1.83 -16.09 -37.15
C ASP A 199 -0.49 -16.20 -37.93
N SER A 200 -0.48 -16.91 -39.08
CA SER A 200 0.67 -17.03 -39.96
C SER A 200 1.22 -15.70 -40.48
N ASP A 201 0.39 -14.67 -40.51
CA ASP A 201 0.75 -13.31 -40.96
C ASP A 201 1.17 -12.42 -39.77
N GLY A 202 1.31 -12.99 -38.56
CA GLY A 202 1.70 -12.29 -37.35
C GLY A 202 0.62 -11.34 -36.79
N LYS A 203 -0.66 -11.57 -37.14
CA LYS A 203 -1.79 -10.76 -36.70
C LYS A 203 -2.69 -11.50 -35.75
N HIS A 204 -3.18 -10.79 -34.74
CA HIS A 204 -4.23 -11.31 -33.86
C HIS A 204 -5.59 -11.31 -34.56
N GLN A 205 -6.49 -12.26 -34.23
CA GLN A 205 -7.83 -12.37 -34.85
C GLN A 205 -8.59 -11.04 -34.79
N LEU A 206 -8.51 -10.30 -33.69
CA LEU A 206 -9.15 -8.99 -33.57
C LEU A 206 -8.63 -7.95 -34.57
N GLU A 207 -7.36 -8.01 -34.95
CA GLU A 207 -6.80 -7.11 -35.97
C GLU A 207 -7.38 -7.43 -37.33
N THR A 208 -7.53 -8.70 -37.66
CA THR A 208 -8.14 -9.16 -38.91
C THR A 208 -9.60 -8.71 -39.01
N ASP A 209 -10.38 -8.90 -37.94
CA ASP A 209 -11.79 -8.51 -37.89
C ASP A 209 -11.96 -6.99 -37.93
N TYR A 210 -11.10 -6.23 -37.26
CA TYR A 210 -11.11 -4.77 -37.29
C TYR A 210 -10.76 -4.22 -38.67
N ASN A 211 -9.76 -4.81 -39.36
CA ASN A 211 -9.41 -4.43 -40.73
C ASN A 211 -10.53 -4.70 -41.69
N ASN A 212 -11.28 -5.80 -41.53
CA ASN A 212 -12.50 -6.07 -42.29
C ASN A 212 -13.58 -5.02 -42.05
N LEU A 213 -13.77 -4.58 -40.79
CA LEU A 213 -14.70 -3.49 -40.46
C LEU A 213 -14.23 -2.17 -41.10
N LYS A 214 -12.95 -1.87 -41.01
CA LYS A 214 -12.32 -0.67 -41.61
C LYS A 214 -12.61 -0.62 -43.12
N ALA A 215 -12.38 -1.72 -43.81
CA ALA A 215 -12.67 -1.80 -45.25
C ALA A 215 -14.17 -1.56 -45.59
N LYS A 216 -15.07 -2.03 -44.71
CA LYS A 216 -16.51 -1.77 -44.85
C LYS A 216 -16.84 -0.30 -44.63
N VAL A 217 -16.26 0.35 -43.63
CA VAL A 217 -16.45 1.77 -43.33
C VAL A 217 -15.89 2.64 -44.47
N ASP A 218 -14.68 2.31 -44.93
CA ASP A 218 -14.05 2.99 -46.07
C ASP A 218 -14.95 2.85 -47.33
N GLY A 219 -15.51 1.66 -47.56
CA GLY A 219 -16.44 1.42 -48.64
C GLY A 219 -17.75 2.23 -48.53
N TYR A 220 -18.22 2.43 -47.30
CA TYR A 220 -19.43 3.20 -47.04
C TYR A 220 -19.27 4.71 -47.27
N PHE A 221 -18.12 5.28 -46.84
CA PHE A 221 -17.89 6.72 -46.92
C PHE A 221 -17.17 7.18 -48.18
N ASN A 222 -16.25 6.36 -48.72
CA ASN A 222 -15.30 6.84 -49.72
C ASN A 222 -15.47 6.23 -51.12
N LYS A 223 -16.33 5.21 -51.30
CA LYS A 223 -16.62 4.62 -52.63
C LYS A 223 -17.80 5.27 -53.32
N ASP A 224 -17.53 5.95 -54.43
CA ASP A 224 -18.39 6.36 -55.55
C ASP A 224 -19.73 7.06 -55.22
N GLY A 225 -19.94 7.59 -54.04
CA GLY A 225 -21.13 8.36 -53.69
C GLY A 225 -22.50 7.60 -53.84
N LYS A 226 -22.43 6.27 -54.00
CA LYS A 226 -23.63 5.43 -54.13
C LYS A 226 -24.31 5.14 -52.80
N GLN A 227 -23.57 5.22 -51.70
CA GLN A 227 -24.09 5.07 -50.35
C GLN A 227 -24.22 6.45 -49.68
N ASP A 228 -25.10 6.56 -48.68
CA ASP A 228 -25.38 7.84 -48.02
C ASP A 228 -24.16 8.48 -47.37
N GLY A 229 -23.21 7.67 -46.82
CA GLY A 229 -21.94 8.14 -46.31
C GLY A 229 -21.04 8.78 -47.38
N GLY A 230 -21.04 8.23 -48.60
CA GLY A 230 -20.29 8.79 -49.73
C GLY A 230 -20.81 10.17 -50.18
N LYS A 231 -22.08 10.45 -50.00
CA LYS A 231 -22.68 11.78 -50.23
C LYS A 231 -22.08 12.83 -49.31
N ILE A 232 -21.81 12.44 -48.01
CA ILE A 232 -21.22 13.33 -47.02
C ILE A 232 -19.77 13.67 -47.41
N THR A 233 -18.96 12.66 -47.74
CA THR A 233 -17.56 12.86 -48.15
C THR A 233 -17.47 13.68 -49.44
N LYS A 234 -18.37 13.46 -50.40
CA LYS A 234 -18.47 14.25 -51.62
C LYS A 234 -18.81 15.69 -51.30
N ALA A 235 -19.80 15.97 -50.48
CA ALA A 235 -20.20 17.33 -50.08
C ALA A 235 -19.03 18.05 -49.36
N LEU A 236 -18.32 17.36 -48.46
CA LEU A 236 -17.12 17.90 -47.82
C LEU A 236 -16.05 18.26 -48.84
N ASN A 237 -15.74 17.37 -49.77
CA ASN A 237 -14.73 17.62 -50.81
C ASN A 237 -15.13 18.75 -51.78
N THR A 238 -16.40 18.81 -52.16
CA THR A 238 -16.89 19.94 -52.97
C THR A 238 -16.73 21.26 -52.23
N THR A 239 -17.11 21.32 -50.95
CA THR A 239 -16.94 22.54 -50.12
C THR A 239 -15.47 22.93 -49.96
N LEU A 240 -14.59 21.95 -49.73
CA LEU A 240 -13.15 22.17 -49.63
C LEU A 240 -12.58 22.75 -50.91
N THR A 241 -12.89 22.14 -52.03
CA THR A 241 -12.37 22.54 -53.35
C THR A 241 -12.89 23.91 -53.79
N GLU A 242 -14.20 24.16 -53.60
CA GLU A 242 -14.82 25.40 -54.08
C GLU A 242 -14.54 26.62 -53.18
N LYS A 243 -14.36 26.41 -51.87
CA LYS A 243 -14.32 27.52 -50.90
C LYS A 243 -12.98 27.73 -50.20
N PHE A 244 -12.15 26.68 -50.06
CA PHE A 244 -10.96 26.75 -49.18
C PHE A 244 -9.64 26.37 -49.84
N LEU A 245 -9.63 25.61 -50.94
CA LEU A 245 -8.41 25.19 -51.60
C LEU A 245 -8.12 26.07 -52.83
N LEU A 246 -6.84 26.26 -53.14
CA LEU A 246 -6.42 26.88 -54.40
C LEU A 246 -6.58 25.85 -55.53
N GLN A 247 -6.80 26.33 -56.77
CA GLN A 247 -7.02 25.45 -57.95
C GLN A 247 -5.84 24.47 -58.20
N SER A 248 -4.67 24.75 -57.65
CA SER A 248 -3.50 23.89 -57.75
C SER A 248 -3.43 22.80 -56.66
N ASP A 249 -4.29 22.86 -55.64
CA ASP A 249 -4.23 21.96 -54.48
C ASP A 249 -5.14 20.72 -54.68
N ASN A 250 -4.52 19.63 -55.02
CA ASN A 250 -5.20 18.35 -55.24
C ASN A 250 -5.34 17.56 -53.89
N LYS A 251 -6.14 18.08 -52.96
CA LYS A 251 -6.35 17.49 -51.63
C LYS A 251 -7.80 17.06 -51.45
N ASN A 252 -8.01 15.79 -51.09
CA ASN A 252 -9.32 15.24 -50.81
C ASN A 252 -9.43 14.82 -49.32
N ALA A 253 -10.54 15.14 -48.71
CA ALA A 253 -10.92 14.60 -47.40
C ALA A 253 -11.40 13.17 -47.53
N VAL A 254 -10.98 12.31 -46.63
CA VAL A 254 -11.45 10.93 -46.49
C VAL A 254 -11.91 10.69 -45.06
N ILE A 255 -12.97 9.94 -44.88
CA ILE A 255 -13.46 9.49 -43.57
C ILE A 255 -13.03 8.04 -43.43
N GLN A 256 -12.20 7.76 -42.42
CA GLN A 256 -11.65 6.42 -42.17
C GLN A 256 -11.62 6.11 -40.68
N LEU A 257 -11.67 4.82 -40.33
CA LEU A 257 -11.33 4.37 -38.98
C LEU A 257 -9.82 4.51 -38.78
N THR A 258 -9.44 5.09 -37.63
CA THR A 258 -8.04 5.25 -37.24
C THR A 258 -7.58 4.00 -36.47
N GLY A 259 -6.28 3.70 -36.58
CA GLY A 259 -5.68 2.52 -35.94
C GLY A 259 -5.89 1.25 -36.75
N SER A 260 -4.99 0.33 -36.62
CA SER A 260 -5.09 -1.02 -37.22
C SER A 260 -4.32 -2.05 -36.43
N GLU A 261 -3.55 -1.62 -35.45
CA GLU A 261 -2.77 -2.47 -34.56
C GLU A 261 -3.61 -2.92 -33.37
N LEU A 262 -3.28 -4.09 -32.82
CA LEU A 262 -3.95 -4.63 -31.65
C LEU A 262 -4.01 -3.64 -30.49
N SER A 263 -2.93 -2.90 -30.26
CA SER A 263 -2.86 -1.84 -29.24
C SER A 263 -3.93 -0.76 -29.38
N ASP A 264 -4.22 -0.35 -30.63
CA ASP A 264 -5.22 0.68 -30.92
C ASP A 264 -6.65 0.15 -30.68
N ILE A 265 -6.87 -1.11 -31.03
CA ILE A 265 -8.15 -1.79 -30.83
C ILE A 265 -8.44 -1.92 -29.33
N LEU A 266 -7.46 -2.40 -28.55
CA LEU A 266 -7.61 -2.58 -27.10
C LEU A 266 -7.86 -1.25 -26.37
N ARG A 267 -7.33 -0.13 -26.87
CA ARG A 267 -7.59 1.22 -26.32
C ARG A 267 -9.02 1.73 -26.56
N GLN A 268 -9.79 1.06 -27.42
CA GLN A 268 -11.18 1.42 -27.67
C GLN A 268 -12.17 0.62 -26.81
N LEU A 269 -11.68 -0.31 -25.99
CA LEU A 269 -12.49 -1.15 -25.12
C LEU A 269 -12.77 -0.46 -23.79
N ASP A 270 -14.01 -0.63 -23.30
CA ASP A 270 -14.46 -0.22 -21.97
C ASP A 270 -14.75 -1.46 -21.13
N LEU A 271 -14.37 -1.43 -19.87
CA LEU A 271 -14.78 -2.44 -18.89
C LEU A 271 -15.98 -1.90 -18.10
N VAL A 272 -17.15 -2.50 -18.33
CA VAL A 272 -18.41 -2.08 -17.71
C VAL A 272 -19.07 -3.24 -16.98
N MET A 273 -19.84 -2.91 -15.95
CA MET A 273 -20.75 -3.88 -15.32
C MET A 273 -22.04 -3.95 -16.14
N GLU A 274 -22.61 -5.14 -16.28
CA GLU A 274 -23.88 -5.33 -17.01
C GLU A 274 -25.02 -4.46 -16.47
N ASP A 275 -25.03 -4.24 -15.14
CA ASP A 275 -25.97 -3.32 -14.50
C ASP A 275 -25.46 -1.88 -14.55
N ASN A 276 -26.03 -1.05 -15.40
CA ASN A 276 -25.70 0.39 -15.56
C ASN A 276 -25.89 1.26 -14.30
N LYS A 277 -26.20 0.66 -13.15
CA LYS A 277 -26.43 1.33 -11.85
C LYS A 277 -25.39 0.96 -10.79
N SER A 278 -24.25 0.38 -11.18
CA SER A 278 -23.21 -0.01 -10.24
C SER A 278 -22.62 1.21 -9.54
N GLY A 279 -22.60 1.18 -8.21
CA GLY A 279 -21.94 2.20 -7.39
C GLY A 279 -20.42 2.15 -7.53
N LEU A 280 -19.73 3.23 -7.11
CA LEU A 280 -18.27 3.37 -7.14
C LEU A 280 -17.54 2.17 -6.50
N GLY A 281 -18.10 1.59 -5.44
CA GLY A 281 -17.49 0.42 -4.77
C GLY A 281 -17.43 -0.83 -5.66
N SER A 282 -18.48 -1.11 -6.45
CA SER A 282 -18.49 -2.25 -7.37
C SER A 282 -17.51 -2.07 -8.53
N LEU A 283 -17.38 -0.84 -9.03
CA LEU A 283 -16.42 -0.50 -10.06
C LEU A 283 -14.98 -0.61 -9.55
N ASN A 284 -14.72 -0.20 -8.32
CA ASN A 284 -13.39 -0.38 -7.68
C ASN A 284 -13.01 -1.85 -7.56
N LEU A 285 -13.96 -2.72 -7.17
CA LEU A 285 -13.73 -4.17 -7.13
C LEU A 285 -13.46 -4.74 -8.51
N LEU A 286 -14.17 -4.26 -9.54
CA LEU A 286 -13.95 -4.69 -10.92
C LEU A 286 -12.56 -4.29 -11.40
N CYS A 287 -12.11 -3.06 -11.11
CA CYS A 287 -10.76 -2.60 -11.42
C CYS A 287 -9.69 -3.42 -10.70
N MET A 288 -9.87 -3.68 -9.39
CA MET A 288 -8.96 -4.53 -8.63
C MET A 288 -8.91 -5.96 -9.20
N ALA A 289 -10.07 -6.54 -9.55
CA ALA A 289 -10.11 -7.85 -10.16
C ALA A 289 -9.38 -7.90 -11.51
N ALA A 290 -9.56 -6.88 -12.35
CA ALA A 290 -8.86 -6.76 -13.62
C ALA A 290 -7.33 -6.65 -13.43
N GLU A 291 -6.87 -5.85 -12.46
CA GLU A 291 -5.44 -5.75 -12.13
C GLU A 291 -4.88 -7.09 -11.60
N LEU A 292 -5.64 -7.80 -10.78
CA LEU A 292 -5.24 -9.10 -10.24
C LEU A 292 -5.17 -10.20 -11.32
N LEU A 293 -5.85 -10.05 -12.45
CA LEU A 293 -5.68 -10.96 -13.60
C LEU A 293 -4.24 -10.99 -14.10
N LEU A 294 -3.51 -9.88 -14.01
CA LEU A 294 -2.10 -9.83 -14.39
C LEU A 294 -1.20 -10.72 -13.54
N PHE A 295 -1.64 -11.06 -12.30
CA PHE A 295 -0.87 -11.90 -11.38
C PHE A 295 -1.15 -13.39 -11.54
N SER A 296 -2.30 -13.76 -12.13
CA SER A 296 -2.68 -15.17 -12.31
C SER A 296 -1.80 -15.90 -13.33
N GLU A 297 -1.05 -15.17 -14.14
CA GLU A 297 -0.17 -15.75 -15.15
C GLU A 297 1.21 -16.09 -14.59
N LYS A 298 1.89 -17.04 -15.21
CA LYS A 298 3.27 -17.47 -14.91
C LYS A 298 4.26 -16.35 -15.27
N MET A 299 4.19 -15.22 -14.55
CA MET A 299 5.11 -14.11 -14.74
C MET A 299 6.44 -14.41 -14.05
N ARG A 300 7.54 -14.19 -14.78
CA ARG A 300 8.90 -14.20 -14.23
C ARG A 300 9.18 -12.86 -13.52
N GLY A 301 10.06 -12.90 -12.52
CA GLY A 301 10.50 -11.73 -11.78
C GLY A 301 9.60 -11.36 -10.59
N LEU A 302 9.63 -10.09 -10.21
CA LEU A 302 8.95 -9.60 -9.01
C LEU A 302 7.42 -9.57 -9.18
N LYS A 303 6.73 -10.20 -8.23
CA LYS A 303 5.27 -10.13 -8.10
C LYS A 303 4.91 -9.28 -6.88
N LEU A 304 4.95 -7.97 -7.04
CA LEU A 304 4.63 -7.01 -5.99
C LEU A 304 3.47 -6.11 -6.39
N THR A 305 2.47 -6.03 -5.50
CA THR A 305 1.34 -5.10 -5.62
C THR A 305 1.38 -4.09 -4.48
N LEU A 306 1.28 -2.84 -4.85
CA LEU A 306 1.13 -1.71 -3.94
C LEU A 306 -0.31 -1.23 -3.99
N VAL A 307 -0.99 -1.14 -2.85
CA VAL A 307 -2.38 -0.67 -2.76
C VAL A 307 -2.47 0.46 -1.74
N GLU A 308 -2.88 1.62 -2.19
CA GLU A 308 -3.12 2.75 -1.29
C GLU A 308 -4.61 2.85 -0.95
N GLU A 309 -4.87 3.14 0.35
CA GLU A 309 -6.20 3.37 0.89
C GLU A 309 -7.20 2.27 0.47
N LEU A 310 -6.89 1.02 0.83
CA LEU A 310 -7.71 -0.15 0.48
C LEU A 310 -9.20 0.04 0.82
N GLU A 311 -9.50 0.82 1.85
CA GLU A 311 -10.84 1.18 2.30
C GLU A 311 -11.59 2.14 1.36
N ALA A 312 -10.92 2.81 0.45
CA ALA A 312 -11.54 3.82 -0.39
C ALA A 312 -12.74 3.24 -1.17
N HIS A 313 -13.93 3.76 -0.86
CA HIS A 313 -15.20 3.38 -1.46
C HIS A 313 -15.64 1.91 -1.28
N LEU A 314 -14.96 1.12 -0.43
CA LEU A 314 -15.35 -0.25 -0.12
C LEU A 314 -16.07 -0.33 1.24
N HIS A 315 -17.22 -1.01 1.25
CA HIS A 315 -17.89 -1.36 2.50
C HIS A 315 -16.99 -2.25 3.37
N PRO A 316 -16.94 -2.11 4.70
CA PRO A 316 -16.04 -2.87 5.59
C PRO A 316 -16.03 -4.38 5.32
N GLN A 317 -17.17 -5.00 5.07
CA GLN A 317 -17.23 -6.44 4.75
C GLN A 317 -16.53 -6.81 3.43
N LEU A 318 -16.54 -5.91 2.44
CA LEU A 318 -15.82 -6.13 1.18
C LEU A 318 -14.32 -5.98 1.37
N GLN A 319 -13.88 -5.06 2.24
CA GLN A 319 -12.48 -4.91 2.62
C GLN A 319 -11.95 -6.23 3.22
N LEU A 320 -12.70 -6.84 4.13
CA LEU A 320 -12.34 -8.12 4.76
C LEU A 320 -12.24 -9.25 3.73
N ARG A 321 -13.25 -9.39 2.86
CA ARG A 321 -13.24 -10.40 1.80
C ARG A 321 -12.05 -10.24 0.86
N LEU A 322 -11.67 -9.00 0.55
CA LEU A 322 -10.52 -8.73 -0.29
C LEU A 322 -9.22 -9.18 0.39
N ILE A 323 -9.04 -8.88 1.68
CA ILE A 323 -7.87 -9.34 2.44
C ILE A 323 -7.83 -10.87 2.49
N ASP A 324 -8.95 -11.52 2.83
CA ASP A 324 -9.03 -13.00 2.86
C ASP A 324 -8.68 -13.60 1.50
N TYR A 325 -9.15 -12.98 0.41
CA TYR A 325 -8.81 -13.40 -0.93
C TYR A 325 -7.31 -13.26 -1.22
N LEU A 326 -6.70 -12.11 -0.89
CA LEU A 326 -5.27 -11.86 -1.07
C LEU A 326 -4.41 -12.82 -0.23
N GLU A 327 -4.86 -13.17 0.97
CA GLU A 327 -4.18 -14.13 1.85
C GLU A 327 -4.30 -15.58 1.40
N SER A 328 -5.49 -15.97 0.92
CA SER A 328 -5.78 -17.37 0.53
C SER A 328 -5.05 -17.81 -0.75
N LYS A 329 -4.64 -16.87 -1.56
CA LYS A 329 -4.04 -17.10 -2.86
C LYS A 329 -2.54 -16.81 -2.83
N GLY A 330 -1.75 -17.66 -2.18
CA GLY A 330 -0.28 -17.55 -2.12
C GLY A 330 0.45 -17.45 -3.49
N GLU A 331 -0.27 -17.68 -4.58
CA GLU A 331 0.23 -17.55 -5.95
C GLU A 331 0.34 -16.08 -6.43
N TYR A 332 -0.33 -15.13 -5.73
CA TYR A 332 -0.39 -13.74 -6.16
C TYR A 332 0.84 -12.88 -5.80
N GLY A 333 1.79 -13.41 -5.03
CA GLY A 333 3.02 -12.71 -4.67
C GLY A 333 2.88 -11.83 -3.42
N GLN A 334 3.65 -10.74 -3.38
CA GLN A 334 3.72 -9.83 -2.24
C GLN A 334 2.76 -8.65 -2.41
N PHE A 335 2.11 -8.26 -1.30
CA PHE A 335 1.23 -7.10 -1.22
C PHE A 335 1.72 -6.14 -0.14
N ILE A 336 1.83 -4.87 -0.48
CA ILE A 336 2.06 -3.79 0.47
C ILE A 336 0.86 -2.85 0.39
N LEU A 337 0.07 -2.84 1.46
CA LEU A 337 -1.20 -2.12 1.54
C LEU A 337 -1.06 -0.94 2.49
N THR A 338 -1.72 0.16 2.22
CA THR A 338 -1.89 1.25 3.19
C THR A 338 -3.34 1.36 3.61
N THR A 339 -3.58 1.62 4.88
CA THR A 339 -4.93 1.80 5.40
C THR A 339 -4.99 2.77 6.58
N HIS A 340 -6.13 3.43 6.71
CA HIS A 340 -6.57 4.16 7.90
C HIS A 340 -7.78 3.47 8.57
N SER A 341 -8.21 2.32 8.05
CA SER A 341 -9.39 1.60 8.53
C SER A 341 -9.08 0.87 9.83
N ILE A 342 -9.80 1.24 10.89
CA ILE A 342 -9.77 0.56 12.17
C ILE A 342 -10.25 -0.89 12.01
N THR A 343 -11.26 -1.11 11.17
CA THR A 343 -11.80 -2.45 10.87
C THR A 343 -10.74 -3.35 10.27
N LEU A 344 -9.97 -2.87 9.30
CA LEU A 344 -8.86 -3.64 8.71
C LEU A 344 -7.77 -3.91 9.74
N GLY A 345 -7.39 -2.89 10.54
CA GLY A 345 -6.39 -3.04 11.59
C GLY A 345 -6.76 -4.10 12.65
N SER A 346 -8.06 -4.33 12.88
CA SER A 346 -8.53 -5.34 13.83
C SER A 346 -8.57 -6.77 13.27
N THR A 347 -8.70 -6.91 11.96
CA THR A 347 -8.95 -8.22 11.33
C THR A 347 -7.67 -8.83 10.79
N ILE A 348 -6.76 -7.99 10.30
CA ILE A 348 -5.48 -8.44 9.78
C ILE A 348 -4.61 -8.98 10.93
N PRO A 349 -3.95 -10.15 10.75
CA PRO A 349 -3.03 -10.68 11.75
C PRO A 349 -1.99 -9.64 12.17
N LEU A 350 -1.82 -9.43 13.47
CA LEU A 350 -0.93 -8.41 14.05
C LEU A 350 0.48 -8.48 13.46
N LYS A 351 1.01 -9.67 13.21
CA LYS A 351 2.34 -9.90 12.63
C LYS A 351 2.55 -9.28 11.25
N LYS A 352 1.48 -8.97 10.54
CA LYS A 352 1.51 -8.35 9.19
C LYS A 352 1.43 -6.83 9.22
N LEU A 353 1.23 -6.25 10.41
CA LEU A 353 1.08 -4.83 10.59
C LEU A 353 2.44 -4.14 10.77
N LEU A 354 2.58 -3.00 10.12
CA LEU A 354 3.68 -2.08 10.23
C LEU A 354 3.10 -0.72 10.65
N ILE A 355 3.31 -0.32 11.91
CA ILE A 355 2.78 0.95 12.42
C ILE A 355 3.76 2.08 12.15
N LEU A 356 3.27 3.13 11.50
CA LEU A 356 4.03 4.34 11.24
C LEU A 356 3.70 5.39 12.27
N LYS A 357 4.70 5.78 13.07
CA LYS A 357 4.57 6.82 14.09
C LYS A 357 5.90 7.56 14.26
N ASP A 358 5.83 8.89 14.45
CA ASP A 358 7.00 9.74 14.73
C ASP A 358 8.17 9.55 13.74
N GLU A 359 7.85 9.41 12.45
CA GLU A 359 8.82 9.21 11.36
C GLU A 359 9.56 7.85 11.42
N GLU A 360 9.12 6.92 12.27
CA GLU A 360 9.61 5.55 12.37
C GLU A 360 8.56 4.53 11.94
N VAL A 361 9.03 3.33 11.59
CA VAL A 361 8.19 2.17 11.31
C VAL A 361 8.42 1.10 12.36
N PHE A 362 7.32 0.62 12.92
CA PHE A 362 7.28 -0.37 13.99
C PHE A 362 6.61 -1.65 13.49
N PRO A 363 7.38 -2.67 13.08
CA PRO A 363 6.83 -3.98 12.79
C PRO A 363 6.16 -4.58 14.04
N MET A 364 5.05 -5.28 13.83
CA MET A 364 4.29 -5.92 14.92
C MET A 364 4.49 -7.43 14.96
N ASP A 365 5.60 -7.92 14.42
CA ASP A 365 5.98 -9.32 14.41
C ASP A 365 6.66 -9.80 15.72
N GLU A 366 7.01 -11.07 15.77
CA GLU A 366 7.61 -11.73 16.94
C GLU A 366 9.03 -11.24 17.23
N ASP A 367 9.77 -10.80 16.22
CA ASP A 367 11.15 -10.35 16.38
C ASP A 367 11.18 -8.94 16.96
N ALA A 368 10.18 -8.16 16.71
CA ALA A 368 10.10 -6.76 17.09
C ALA A 368 9.35 -6.51 18.41
N THR A 369 8.25 -7.21 18.68
CA THR A 369 7.42 -7.02 19.89
C THR A 369 7.76 -7.98 21.01
N CYS A 370 7.34 -7.68 22.26
CA CYS A 370 7.41 -8.61 23.37
C CYS A 370 6.24 -9.60 23.46
N CYS A 371 5.39 -9.67 22.42
CA CYS A 371 4.32 -10.65 22.35
C CYS A 371 4.86 -12.07 22.20
N THR A 372 4.26 -13.00 22.93
CA THR A 372 4.47 -14.43 22.76
C THR A 372 3.50 -14.98 21.71
N GLU A 373 3.74 -16.19 21.19
CA GLU A 373 2.80 -16.86 20.28
C GLU A 373 1.38 -16.98 20.85
N PHE A 374 1.31 -17.18 22.17
CA PHE A 374 0.02 -17.22 22.87
C PHE A 374 -0.66 -15.84 22.89
N ASP A 375 0.11 -14.75 23.05
CA ASP A 375 -0.43 -13.39 23.00
C ASP A 375 -0.98 -13.09 21.59
N TYR A 376 -0.28 -13.45 20.51
CA TYR A 376 -0.78 -13.29 19.14
C TYR A 376 -2.10 -14.02 18.91
N ARG A 377 -2.22 -15.28 19.35
CA ARG A 377 -3.46 -16.06 19.22
C ARG A 377 -4.60 -15.45 20.02
N PHE A 378 -4.31 -14.92 21.21
CA PHE A 378 -5.29 -14.22 22.02
C PHE A 378 -5.73 -12.91 21.34
N LEU A 379 -4.78 -12.06 20.96
CA LEU A 379 -5.06 -10.78 20.34
C LEU A 379 -5.85 -10.94 19.03
N GLN A 380 -5.54 -11.94 18.23
CA GLN A 380 -6.28 -12.22 16.99
C GLN A 380 -7.78 -12.52 17.24
N ARG A 381 -8.15 -13.01 18.41
CA ARG A 381 -9.54 -13.31 18.76
C ARG A 381 -10.25 -12.12 19.43
N PHE A 382 -9.51 -11.33 20.19
CA PHE A 382 -10.07 -10.31 21.07
C PHE A 382 -9.78 -8.87 20.62
N LEU A 383 -8.92 -8.66 19.62
CA LEU A 383 -8.67 -7.37 19.03
C LEU A 383 -9.76 -7.09 17.98
N ASP A 384 -10.86 -6.51 18.42
CA ASP A 384 -11.97 -6.07 17.56
C ASP A 384 -11.84 -4.61 17.13
N ALA A 385 -12.77 -4.13 16.31
CA ALA A 385 -12.75 -2.76 15.80
C ALA A 385 -12.77 -1.69 16.92
N THR A 386 -13.36 -1.98 18.08
CA THR A 386 -13.40 -1.04 19.22
C THR A 386 -12.04 -0.92 19.88
N LYS A 387 -11.28 -2.01 19.93
CA LYS A 387 -9.94 -2.06 20.51
C LYS A 387 -8.84 -1.66 19.54
N ALA A 388 -9.06 -1.81 18.24
CA ALA A 388 -8.06 -1.42 17.21
C ALA A 388 -7.75 0.08 17.17
N ASN A 389 -8.55 0.92 17.85
CA ASN A 389 -8.23 2.33 18.10
C ASN A 389 -6.86 2.51 18.78
N LEU A 390 -6.35 1.48 19.48
CA LEU A 390 -5.04 1.51 20.13
C LEU A 390 -3.89 1.78 19.12
N PHE A 391 -4.06 1.43 17.84
CA PHE A 391 -3.03 1.66 16.82
C PHE A 391 -2.97 3.12 16.32
N PHE A 392 -4.05 3.89 16.55
CA PHE A 392 -4.21 5.26 16.04
C PHE A 392 -4.17 6.32 17.15
N ALA A 393 -4.08 5.91 18.42
CA ALA A 393 -4.07 6.82 19.55
C ALA A 393 -2.69 7.47 19.76
N LYS A 394 -2.70 8.69 20.33
CA LYS A 394 -1.51 9.38 20.85
C LYS A 394 -1.16 8.95 22.27
N GLY A 395 -2.13 8.49 23.02
CA GLY A 395 -2.01 7.91 24.36
C GLY A 395 -3.10 6.87 24.59
N LEU A 396 -2.87 5.93 25.48
CA LEU A 396 -3.75 4.80 25.70
C LEU A 396 -4.08 4.64 27.20
N ILE A 397 -5.37 4.48 27.51
CA ILE A 397 -5.83 4.07 28.81
C ILE A 397 -6.50 2.70 28.66
N LEU A 398 -5.92 1.68 29.26
CA LEU A 398 -6.49 0.34 29.30
C LEU A 398 -7.36 0.21 30.55
N VAL A 399 -8.59 -0.24 30.37
CA VAL A 399 -9.56 -0.40 31.44
C VAL A 399 -10.13 -1.82 31.48
N GLU A 400 -10.64 -2.24 32.64
CA GLU A 400 -11.14 -3.58 32.84
C GLU A 400 -12.54 -3.78 32.30
N GLY A 401 -13.39 -2.77 32.45
CA GLY A 401 -14.79 -2.88 32.13
C GLY A 401 -15.44 -1.64 31.50
N ASP A 402 -16.75 -1.73 31.33
CA ASP A 402 -17.54 -0.67 30.72
C ASP A 402 -17.77 0.52 31.68
N ALA A 403 -17.70 0.29 32.98
CA ALA A 403 -17.87 1.35 33.99
C ALA A 403 -16.77 2.41 33.84
N GLU A 404 -15.50 1.99 33.80
CA GLU A 404 -14.36 2.88 33.60
C GLU A 404 -14.41 3.54 32.22
N ASN A 405 -14.82 2.79 31.19
CA ASN A 405 -14.94 3.29 29.82
C ASN A 405 -15.95 4.45 29.72
N LEU A 406 -17.01 4.46 30.53
CA LEU A 406 -18.00 5.53 30.59
C LEU A 406 -17.60 6.66 31.56
N LEU A 407 -17.01 6.31 32.70
CA LEU A 407 -16.72 7.26 33.77
C LEU A 407 -15.49 8.13 33.48
N ILE A 408 -14.40 7.53 32.98
CA ILE A 408 -13.13 8.23 32.78
C ILE A 408 -13.25 9.42 31.82
N PRO A 409 -13.93 9.35 30.67
CA PRO A 409 -14.11 10.50 29.79
C PRO A 409 -14.87 11.63 30.48
N THR A 410 -15.86 11.30 31.31
CA THR A 410 -16.64 12.27 32.06
C THR A 410 -15.81 12.97 33.13
N ILE A 411 -15.03 12.21 33.90
CA ILE A 411 -14.11 12.76 34.89
C ILE A 411 -13.07 13.66 34.20
N ALA A 412 -12.47 13.18 33.09
CA ALA A 412 -11.48 13.93 32.34
C ALA A 412 -12.02 15.31 31.89
N LYS A 413 -13.27 15.36 31.40
CA LYS A 413 -13.93 16.62 31.06
C LYS A 413 -14.14 17.54 32.25
N ILE A 414 -14.57 16.99 33.40
CA ILE A 414 -14.80 17.77 34.64
C ILE A 414 -13.50 18.43 35.11
N ILE A 415 -12.37 17.75 34.99
CA ILE A 415 -11.06 18.30 35.40
C ILE A 415 -10.40 19.14 34.28
N GLY A 416 -11.09 19.42 33.17
CA GLY A 416 -10.58 20.23 32.07
C GLY A 416 -9.49 19.53 31.22
N LYS A 417 -9.51 18.19 31.16
CA LYS A 417 -8.58 17.35 30.39
C LYS A 417 -9.35 16.43 29.46
N ASP A 418 -10.07 16.99 28.48
CA ASP A 418 -10.84 16.18 27.53
C ASP A 418 -9.90 15.27 26.73
N LEU A 419 -10.09 13.96 26.84
CA LEU A 419 -9.24 12.95 26.23
C LEU A 419 -9.19 13.07 24.69
N HIS A 420 -10.27 13.54 24.06
CA HIS A 420 -10.33 13.76 22.62
C HIS A 420 -9.38 14.85 22.14
N GLU A 421 -9.22 15.93 22.93
CA GLU A 421 -8.29 17.01 22.60
C GLU A 421 -6.83 16.55 22.60
N TYR A 422 -6.51 15.54 23.42
CA TYR A 422 -5.16 14.99 23.53
C TYR A 422 -4.94 13.74 22.66
N GLY A 423 -5.95 13.27 21.94
CA GLY A 423 -5.88 12.04 21.12
C GLY A 423 -5.71 10.77 21.96
N VAL A 424 -6.18 10.79 23.21
CA VAL A 424 -6.12 9.63 24.12
C VAL A 424 -7.33 8.74 23.90
N SER A 425 -7.10 7.46 23.68
CA SER A 425 -8.15 6.45 23.54
C SER A 425 -8.24 5.58 24.79
N ILE A 426 -9.49 5.27 25.19
CA ILE A 426 -9.75 4.27 26.21
C ILE A 426 -10.05 2.95 25.51
N VAL A 427 -9.43 1.89 25.98
CA VAL A 427 -9.66 0.53 25.46
C VAL A 427 -10.09 -0.38 26.60
N ASN A 428 -11.34 -0.83 26.53
CA ASN A 428 -11.88 -1.85 27.44
C ASN A 428 -11.31 -3.22 27.05
N VAL A 429 -10.49 -3.78 27.93
CA VAL A 429 -9.86 -5.09 27.75
C VAL A 429 -10.83 -6.22 28.05
N GLY A 430 -11.88 -5.96 28.85
CA GLY A 430 -12.90 -6.94 29.26
C GLY A 430 -12.36 -8.02 30.21
N SER A 431 -11.19 -7.81 30.80
CA SER A 431 -10.53 -8.76 31.72
C SER A 431 -9.23 -8.15 32.27
N THR A 432 -8.52 -8.85 33.10
CA THR A 432 -7.20 -8.50 33.63
C THR A 432 -6.03 -8.80 32.64
N ALA A 433 -6.32 -9.01 31.35
CA ALA A 433 -5.33 -9.41 30.35
C ALA A 433 -4.48 -8.23 29.81
N TYR A 434 -4.32 -7.15 30.56
CA TYR A 434 -3.59 -5.92 30.17
C TYR A 434 -2.20 -6.19 29.60
N LYS A 435 -1.45 -7.12 30.20
CA LYS A 435 -0.08 -7.44 29.80
C LYS A 435 0.03 -7.79 28.32
N ARG A 436 -0.97 -8.45 27.75
CA ARG A 436 -0.98 -8.84 26.34
C ARG A 436 -1.09 -7.64 25.41
N TYR A 437 -1.96 -6.67 25.75
CA TYR A 437 -2.10 -5.44 25.01
C TYR A 437 -0.87 -4.53 25.15
N VAL A 438 -0.27 -4.45 26.34
CA VAL A 438 0.96 -3.69 26.57
C VAL A 438 2.13 -4.29 25.81
N ASN A 439 2.23 -5.62 25.71
CA ASN A 439 3.30 -6.31 25.01
C ASN A 439 3.35 -5.99 23.50
N ILE A 440 2.25 -5.53 22.90
CA ILE A 440 2.22 -5.04 21.51
C ILE A 440 3.22 -3.88 21.34
N PHE A 441 3.28 -2.97 22.32
CA PHE A 441 4.08 -1.76 22.28
C PHE A 441 5.45 -1.90 22.97
N ARG A 442 5.67 -2.98 23.73
CA ARG A 442 6.97 -3.30 24.29
C ARG A 442 7.87 -3.90 23.21
N ARG A 443 9.05 -3.32 23.04
CA ARG A 443 9.93 -3.63 21.90
C ARG A 443 11.14 -4.47 22.32
N LYS A 444 11.48 -5.47 21.48
CA LYS A 444 12.73 -6.23 21.54
C LYS A 444 13.82 -5.57 20.72
N ASP A 445 13.45 -4.87 19.64
CA ASP A 445 14.34 -4.21 18.69
C ASP A 445 14.97 -2.91 19.22
N LYS A 446 14.74 -2.57 20.49
CA LYS A 446 15.24 -1.37 21.19
C LYS A 446 14.73 -0.04 20.62
N LYS A 447 13.80 -0.05 19.66
CA LYS A 447 13.10 1.16 19.21
C LYS A 447 12.18 1.66 20.33
N HIS A 448 12.04 2.96 20.45
CA HIS A 448 11.14 3.56 21.43
C HIS A 448 9.81 3.89 20.80
N PHE A 449 8.77 3.12 21.14
CA PHE A 449 7.42 3.43 20.70
C PHE A 449 6.83 4.52 21.62
N ASN A 450 6.85 5.76 21.15
CA ASN A 450 6.43 6.94 21.93
C ASN A 450 4.90 7.00 22.06
N MET A 451 4.36 6.17 22.99
CA MET A 451 2.94 6.19 23.34
C MET A 451 2.78 5.95 24.83
N PRO A 452 2.32 6.95 25.58
CA PRO A 452 1.98 6.78 27.00
C PRO A 452 0.85 5.76 27.15
N ILE A 453 1.05 4.78 28.01
CA ILE A 453 0.05 3.75 28.33
C ILE A 453 -0.21 3.77 29.83
N SER A 454 -1.48 3.96 30.22
CA SER A 454 -1.95 3.87 31.59
C SER A 454 -2.91 2.69 31.71
N ILE A 455 -2.86 2.00 32.84
CA ILE A 455 -3.77 0.91 33.16
C ILE A 455 -4.60 1.35 34.37
N ILE A 456 -5.91 1.25 34.26
CA ILE A 456 -6.84 1.49 35.37
C ILE A 456 -7.63 0.20 35.58
N THR A 457 -7.56 -0.33 36.76
CA THR A 457 -8.18 -1.61 37.17
C THR A 457 -8.79 -1.45 38.54
N ASP A 458 -9.76 -2.29 38.86
CA ASP A 458 -10.36 -2.35 40.18
C ASP A 458 -9.35 -2.86 41.19
N LEU A 459 -9.45 -2.36 42.39
CA LEU A 459 -8.56 -2.75 43.47
C LEU A 459 -8.89 -4.16 44.02
N ASP A 460 -10.10 -4.67 43.71
CA ASP A 460 -10.64 -5.97 44.15
C ASP A 460 -10.53 -6.27 45.65
N VAL A 461 -10.49 -5.18 46.43
CA VAL A 461 -10.37 -5.28 47.88
C VAL A 461 -11.74 -5.56 48.45
N ARG A 462 -11.87 -6.71 49.11
CA ARG A 462 -13.09 -7.04 49.81
C ARG A 462 -13.38 -6.02 50.90
N SER A 463 -14.45 -5.25 50.73
CA SER A 463 -14.93 -4.29 51.74
C SER A 463 -15.78 -4.92 52.83
N ILE A 464 -16.16 -6.17 52.65
CA ILE A 464 -17.12 -6.84 53.51
C ILE A 464 -16.54 -8.19 54.01
N GLU A 465 -16.51 -8.36 55.34
CA GLU A 465 -16.25 -9.63 55.97
C GLU A 465 -17.57 -10.24 56.47
N TYR A 466 -17.74 -11.53 56.21
CA TYR A 466 -18.86 -12.29 56.70
C TYR A 466 -18.46 -13.06 57.98
N TYR A 467 -19.15 -12.79 59.09
CA TYR A 467 -18.98 -13.56 60.30
C TYR A 467 -20.18 -14.49 60.47
N GLU A 468 -19.93 -15.74 60.88
CA GLU A 468 -20.97 -16.58 61.43
C GLU A 468 -21.24 -16.12 62.87
N ASP A 469 -22.48 -15.75 63.17
CA ASP A 469 -22.93 -15.44 64.53
C ASP A 469 -23.06 -16.75 65.28
N PRO A 470 -22.27 -16.97 66.34
CA PRO A 470 -22.32 -18.24 67.11
C PRO A 470 -23.70 -18.52 67.68
N ASP A 471 -24.49 -17.50 67.98
CA ASP A 471 -25.80 -17.58 68.60
C ASP A 471 -26.97 -17.69 67.64
N ASN A 472 -26.74 -17.35 66.36
CA ASN A 472 -27.79 -17.27 65.36
C ASN A 472 -27.22 -17.64 63.98
N LYS A 473 -27.14 -18.87 63.58
CA LYS A 473 -26.57 -19.48 62.38
C LYS A 473 -26.80 -18.71 61.05
N GLY A 474 -26.93 -17.37 61.15
CA GLY A 474 -27.03 -16.45 60.01
C GLY A 474 -25.72 -15.70 59.78
N ARG A 475 -25.29 -15.63 58.52
CA ARG A 475 -24.16 -14.80 58.14
C ARG A 475 -24.52 -13.33 58.33
N LYS A 476 -23.76 -12.63 59.18
CA LYS A 476 -23.86 -11.15 59.28
C LYS A 476 -22.79 -10.51 58.41
N GLU A 477 -23.20 -9.57 57.55
CA GLU A 477 -22.30 -8.69 56.83
C GLU A 477 -21.78 -7.60 57.78
N VAL A 478 -20.46 -7.50 57.92
CA VAL A 478 -19.83 -6.42 58.67
C VAL A 478 -18.87 -5.68 57.78
N TYR A 479 -19.14 -4.40 57.51
CA TYR A 479 -18.23 -3.51 56.85
C TYR A 479 -17.03 -3.22 57.77
N ARG A 480 -15.91 -3.90 57.56
CA ARG A 480 -14.63 -3.57 58.22
C ARG A 480 -13.53 -3.43 57.16
N VAL A 481 -12.76 -2.38 57.30
CA VAL A 481 -11.44 -2.30 56.65
C VAL A 481 -10.50 -3.17 57.47
N THR A 482 -10.20 -4.35 56.97
CA THR A 482 -9.33 -5.33 57.66
C THR A 482 -7.87 -4.86 57.60
N GLU A 483 -7.01 -5.41 58.48
CA GLU A 483 -5.56 -5.13 58.41
C GLU A 483 -4.96 -5.71 57.11
N GLU A 484 -5.54 -6.73 56.53
CA GLU A 484 -5.17 -7.30 55.23
C GLU A 484 -5.49 -6.29 54.11
N THR A 485 -6.70 -5.72 54.10
CA THR A 485 -7.11 -4.65 53.20
C THR A 485 -6.23 -3.41 53.30
N LYS A 486 -5.79 -3.04 54.52
CA LYS A 486 -4.82 -1.94 54.71
C LYS A 486 -3.44 -2.26 54.17
N LYS A 487 -2.98 -3.52 54.27
CA LYS A 487 -1.71 -3.97 53.70
C LYS A 487 -1.77 -3.93 52.20
N ASP A 488 -2.86 -4.41 51.58
CA ASP A 488 -3.06 -4.38 50.12
C ASP A 488 -3.13 -2.94 49.62
N LEU A 489 -3.89 -2.06 50.29
CA LEU A 489 -3.93 -0.63 49.97
C LEU A 489 -2.56 0.06 50.07
N ASN A 490 -1.71 -0.35 51.03
CA ASN A 490 -0.37 0.22 51.16
C ASN A 490 0.62 -0.30 50.11
N ALA A 491 0.48 -1.58 49.70
CA ALA A 491 1.27 -2.19 48.66
C ALA A 491 1.03 -1.56 47.24
N TYR A 492 -0.10 -0.88 47.05
CA TYR A 492 -0.41 -0.14 45.81
C TYR A 492 -0.07 1.36 45.85
N LYS A 493 0.47 1.86 46.98
CA LYS A 493 0.88 3.25 47.12
C LYS A 493 2.34 3.49 46.75
N ASP A 494 3.14 2.44 46.66
CA ASP A 494 4.54 2.42 46.22
C ASP A 494 4.60 1.97 44.72
#